data_0e224e080b98926a7bdf2137b4211e2f
#
_entry.id   0e224e080b98926a7bdf2137b4211e2f
#
_cell.length_a   1.000
_cell.length_b   1.000
_cell.length_c   1.000
_cell.angle_alpha   90.00
_cell.angle_beta   90.00
_cell.angle_gamma   90.00
#
_symmetry.space_group_name_H-M   'P 1'
#
loop_
_entity.id
_entity.type
_entity.pdbx_description
1 polymer ?
#
loop_
_entity_poly.entity_id
_entity_poly.type
_entity_poly.pdbx_seq_one_letter_code
_entity_poly.pdbx_strand_id
1 'polypeptide(L)'
;EKTLIIASPTRRTQQTAMALTSDFATKKEVAPGASVNSILTAVNWPNEQGAVVVVGHQPTLGEVASCLIPILPPGLSVKKGSVWWIRYQPKENLLEPVLHAVIYPEML
;
A
#
# COMPACT_ATOMS: atom_id res chain seq x y z
N GLU A 1 -7.92 -10.75 -13.70
CA GLU A 1 -7.40 -9.50 -13.15
C GLU A 1 -6.06 -9.73 -12.48
N LYS A 2 -5.15 -8.80 -12.70
CA LYS A 2 -3.75 -8.98 -12.32
C LYS A 2 -3.48 -8.36 -10.95
N THR A 3 -2.75 -9.09 -10.09
CA THR A 3 -2.30 -8.56 -8.81
C THR A 3 -0.78 -8.51 -8.81
N LEU A 4 -0.22 -7.33 -8.57
CA LEU A 4 1.22 -7.12 -8.47
C LEU A 4 1.58 -6.93 -7.01
N ILE A 5 2.60 -7.65 -6.54
CA ILE A 5 3.08 -7.52 -5.17
C ILE A 5 4.49 -6.93 -5.19
N ILE A 6 4.67 -5.83 -4.48
CA ILE A 6 5.91 -5.09 -4.38
C ILE A 6 6.37 -5.09 -2.93
N ALA A 7 7.63 -5.41 -2.68
CA ALA A 7 8.17 -5.45 -1.33
C ALA A 7 9.44 -4.62 -1.20
N SER A 8 9.62 -4.03 -0.03
CA SER A 8 10.87 -3.39 0.37
C SER A 8 11.99 -4.44 0.43
N PRO A 9 13.25 -4.02 0.21
CA PRO A 9 14.38 -4.96 0.23
C PRO A 9 14.82 -5.43 1.61
N THR A 10 14.16 -5.01 2.69
CA THR A 10 14.54 -5.45 4.03
C THR A 10 14.14 -6.89 4.29
N ARG A 11 14.82 -7.53 5.24
CA ARG A 11 14.57 -8.93 5.58
C ARG A 11 13.13 -9.19 6.00
N ARG A 12 12.57 -8.32 6.86
CA ARG A 12 11.21 -8.49 7.37
C ARG A 12 10.16 -8.43 6.28
N THR A 13 10.27 -7.44 5.39
CA THR A 13 9.31 -7.29 4.30
C THR A 13 9.46 -8.41 3.28
N GLN A 14 10.68 -8.88 3.03
CA GLN A 14 10.91 -10.02 2.15
C GLN A 14 10.26 -11.29 2.71
N GLN A 15 10.39 -11.53 4.01
CA GLN A 15 9.76 -12.68 4.66
C GLN A 15 8.23 -12.61 4.58
N THR A 16 7.66 -11.43 4.80
CA THR A 16 6.22 -11.23 4.69
C THR A 16 5.73 -11.48 3.27
N ALA A 17 6.44 -10.92 2.28
CA ALA A 17 6.07 -11.10 0.88
C ALA A 17 6.14 -12.57 0.46
N MET A 18 7.19 -13.27 0.89
CA MET A 18 7.35 -14.70 0.59
C MET A 18 6.25 -15.55 1.20
N ALA A 19 5.67 -15.13 2.33
CA ALA A 19 4.54 -15.82 2.92
C ALA A 19 3.27 -15.67 2.09
N LEU A 20 3.17 -14.59 1.29
CA LEU A 20 2.02 -14.35 0.43
C LEU A 20 2.16 -15.03 -0.93
N THR A 21 3.36 -15.00 -1.49
CA THR A 21 3.60 -15.51 -2.83
C THR A 21 5.09 -15.67 -3.07
N SER A 22 5.46 -16.52 -4.03
CA SER A 22 6.84 -16.58 -4.52
C SER A 22 7.08 -15.58 -5.66
N ASP A 23 6.02 -14.94 -6.16
CA ASP A 23 6.09 -14.03 -7.30
C ASP A 23 5.83 -12.61 -6.85
N PHE A 24 6.88 -11.91 -6.44
CA PHE A 24 6.81 -10.49 -6.07
C PHE A 24 8.06 -9.77 -6.54
N ALA A 25 7.93 -8.46 -6.71
CA ALA A 25 9.06 -7.61 -7.10
C ALA A 25 9.62 -6.90 -5.87
N THR A 26 10.94 -6.83 -5.78
CA THR A 26 11.62 -6.05 -4.74
C THR A 26 11.98 -4.70 -5.33
N LYS A 27 11.56 -3.62 -4.66
CA LYS A 27 11.82 -2.26 -5.14
C LYS A 27 12.37 -1.37 -4.03
N LYS A 28 13.49 -0.71 -4.31
CA LYS A 28 14.09 0.24 -3.37
C LYS A 28 13.19 1.46 -3.14
N GLU A 29 12.31 1.76 -4.06
CA GLU A 29 11.38 2.88 -3.95
C GLU A 29 10.41 2.75 -2.77
N VAL A 30 10.27 1.54 -2.23
CA VAL A 30 9.43 1.31 -1.05
C VAL A 30 10.27 0.92 0.17
N ALA A 31 11.55 1.20 0.16
CA ALA A 31 12.48 0.94 1.27
C ALA A 31 12.16 1.83 2.49
N PRO A 32 12.76 1.54 3.67
CA PRO A 32 12.57 2.40 4.84
C PRO A 32 12.94 3.85 4.52
N GLY A 33 12.11 4.79 4.99
CA GLY A 33 12.33 6.21 4.73
C GLY A 33 11.88 6.70 3.37
N ALA A 34 11.23 5.84 2.57
CA ALA A 34 10.69 6.26 1.28
C ALA A 34 9.62 7.35 1.46
N SER A 35 9.52 8.24 0.48
CA SER A 35 8.49 9.27 0.49
C SER A 35 7.16 8.73 -0.04
N VAL A 36 6.07 9.46 0.25
CA VAL A 36 4.76 9.13 -0.32
C VAL A 36 4.84 9.11 -1.84
N ASN A 37 5.49 10.10 -2.46
CA ASN A 37 5.60 10.16 -3.91
C ASN A 37 6.36 8.96 -4.49
N SER A 38 7.39 8.50 -3.79
CA SER A 38 8.14 7.32 -4.21
C SER A 38 7.24 6.08 -4.24
N ILE A 39 6.42 5.89 -3.20
CA ILE A 39 5.47 4.77 -3.14
C ILE A 39 4.42 4.88 -4.25
N LEU A 40 3.81 6.05 -4.41
CA LEU A 40 2.76 6.24 -5.42
C LEU A 40 3.31 6.03 -6.84
N THR A 41 4.54 6.45 -7.09
CA THR A 41 5.19 6.22 -8.38
C THR A 41 5.46 4.73 -8.58
N ALA A 42 5.93 4.03 -7.55
CA ALA A 42 6.22 2.60 -7.65
C ALA A 42 4.99 1.77 -7.96
N VAL A 43 3.81 2.17 -7.45
CA VAL A 43 2.55 1.45 -7.72
C VAL A 43 1.83 1.99 -8.95
N ASN A 44 2.39 3.02 -9.60
CA ASN A 44 1.79 3.65 -10.78
C ASN A 44 0.38 4.21 -10.50
N TRP A 45 0.20 4.76 -9.30
CA TRP A 45 -1.09 5.35 -8.90
C TRP A 45 -1.38 6.64 -9.67
N PRO A 46 -2.58 6.86 -10.18
CA PRO A 46 -3.77 5.99 -10.10
C PRO A 46 -4.00 5.16 -11.38
N ASN A 47 -2.98 4.97 -12.20
CA ASN A 47 -3.12 4.48 -13.56
C ASN A 47 -3.07 2.96 -13.70
N GLU A 48 -2.62 2.25 -12.64
CA GLU A 48 -2.49 0.80 -12.71
C GLU A 48 -3.86 0.12 -12.77
N GLN A 49 -3.99 -0.84 -13.68
CA GLN A 49 -5.19 -1.67 -13.74
C GLN A 49 -4.95 -2.94 -12.94
N GLY A 50 -5.92 -3.31 -12.13
CA GLY A 50 -5.78 -4.43 -11.21
C GLY A 50 -5.34 -3.94 -9.85
N ALA A 51 -4.82 -4.83 -9.03
CA ALA A 51 -4.43 -4.52 -7.67
C ALA A 51 -2.92 -4.50 -7.50
N VAL A 52 -2.43 -3.58 -6.66
CA VAL A 52 -1.02 -3.56 -6.24
C VAL A 52 -0.99 -3.66 -4.73
N VAL A 53 -0.19 -4.61 -4.22
CA VAL A 53 0.03 -4.79 -2.78
C VAL A 53 1.44 -4.30 -2.47
N VAL A 54 1.56 -3.41 -1.50
CA VAL A 54 2.85 -2.89 -1.06
C VAL A 54 3.16 -3.43 0.33
N VAL A 55 4.30 -4.10 0.47
CA VAL A 55 4.83 -4.56 1.75
C VAL A 55 5.97 -3.63 2.12
N GLY A 56 5.71 -2.71 3.02
CA GLY A 56 6.63 -1.61 3.33
C GLY A 56 6.67 -1.25 4.79
N HIS A 57 6.89 0.02 5.06
CA HIS A 57 7.29 0.50 6.39
C HIS A 57 6.45 1.66 6.88
N GLN A 58 6.35 1.80 8.22
CA GLN A 58 5.93 3.02 8.86
C GLN A 58 7.14 3.97 8.99
N PRO A 59 6.94 5.27 8.97
CA PRO A 59 5.63 5.96 8.90
C PRO A 59 5.07 6.13 7.48
N THR A 60 5.80 5.72 6.46
CA THR A 60 5.46 6.01 5.06
C THR A 60 4.09 5.44 4.67
N LEU A 61 3.79 4.20 5.07
CA LEU A 61 2.48 3.59 4.71
C LEU A 61 1.31 4.38 5.28
N GLY A 62 1.43 4.84 6.53
CA GLY A 62 0.41 5.69 7.14
C GLY A 62 0.27 7.03 6.43
N GLU A 63 1.39 7.60 6.00
CA GLU A 63 1.39 8.85 5.24
C GLU A 63 0.72 8.68 3.87
N VAL A 64 0.96 7.55 3.20
CA VAL A 64 0.28 7.23 1.94
C VAL A 64 -1.23 7.14 2.16
N ALA A 65 -1.66 6.41 3.19
CA ALA A 65 -3.08 6.28 3.51
C ALA A 65 -3.72 7.65 3.75
N SER A 66 -3.08 8.52 4.54
CA SER A 66 -3.58 9.86 4.82
C SER A 66 -3.61 10.74 3.58
N CYS A 67 -2.65 10.56 2.68
CA CYS A 67 -2.62 11.29 1.42
C CYS A 67 -3.76 10.88 0.50
N LEU A 68 -4.05 9.58 0.43
CA LEU A 68 -5.10 9.06 -0.45
C LEU A 68 -6.50 9.26 0.13
N ILE A 69 -6.62 9.24 1.44
CA ILE A 69 -7.89 9.42 2.16
C ILE A 69 -7.73 10.62 3.11
N PRO A 70 -7.91 11.85 2.62
CA PRO A 70 -7.55 13.06 3.39
C PRO A 70 -8.30 13.25 4.70
N ILE A 71 -9.44 12.58 4.90
CA ILE A 71 -10.16 12.64 6.16
C ILE A 71 -9.43 11.94 7.31
N LEU A 72 -8.47 11.07 6.98
CA LEU A 72 -7.68 10.41 8.00
C LEU A 72 -6.67 11.39 8.61
N PRO A 73 -6.39 11.24 9.92
CA PRO A 73 -5.45 12.18 10.56
C PRO A 73 -4.03 12.00 10.06
N PRO A 74 -3.25 13.09 9.96
CA PRO A 74 -1.83 12.95 9.67
C PRO A 74 -1.15 12.18 10.80
N GLY A 75 -0.11 11.41 10.46
CA GLY A 75 0.57 10.59 11.44
C GLY A 75 -0.15 9.30 11.79
N LEU A 76 -1.16 8.93 11.02
CA LEU A 76 -1.87 7.66 11.21
C LEU A 76 -0.91 6.48 11.18
N SER A 77 -1.06 5.58 12.14
CA SER A 77 -0.26 4.35 12.19
C SER A 77 -0.99 3.20 11.53
N VAL A 78 -0.32 2.58 10.58
CA VAL A 78 -0.78 1.31 10.00
C VAL A 78 -0.17 0.19 10.83
N LYS A 79 -0.99 -0.58 11.52
CA LYS A 79 -0.51 -1.65 12.40
C LYS A 79 0.21 -2.74 11.63
N LYS A 80 1.22 -3.32 12.25
CA LYS A 80 1.91 -4.48 11.69
C LYS A 80 0.92 -5.58 11.32
N GLY A 81 1.10 -6.12 10.13
CA GLY A 81 0.25 -7.21 9.64
C GLY A 81 -1.15 -6.79 9.25
N SER A 82 -1.49 -5.51 9.34
CA SER A 82 -2.79 -5.05 8.88
C SER A 82 -2.80 -4.91 7.36
N VAL A 83 -3.98 -5.00 6.79
CA VAL A 83 -4.20 -4.79 5.36
C VAL A 83 -5.12 -3.61 5.19
N TRP A 84 -4.69 -2.63 4.42
CA TRP A 84 -5.49 -1.47 4.06
C TRP A 84 -5.76 -1.54 2.57
N TRP A 85 -7.03 -1.68 2.21
CA TRP A 85 -7.44 -1.81 0.82
C TRP A 85 -8.06 -0.50 0.36
N ILE A 86 -7.33 0.23 -0.49
CA ILE A 86 -7.77 1.51 -1.04
C ILE A 86 -8.00 1.33 -2.53
N ARG A 87 -9.16 1.72 -3.01
CA ARG A 87 -9.52 1.62 -4.41
C ARG A 87 -9.71 3.01 -4.99
N TYR A 88 -9.42 3.13 -6.26
CA TYR A 88 -9.80 4.28 -7.05
C TYR A 88 -11.06 3.89 -7.82
N GLN A 89 -12.13 4.66 -7.68
CA GLN A 89 -13.36 4.35 -8.38
C GLN A 89 -13.96 5.61 -8.99
N PRO A 90 -14.67 5.47 -10.14
CA PRO A 90 -15.28 6.62 -10.79
C PRO A 90 -16.48 7.16 -10.01
N LYS A 91 -16.61 8.48 -9.99
CA LYS A 91 -17.75 9.17 -9.42
C LYS A 91 -17.95 10.45 -10.22
N GLU A 92 -19.09 10.58 -10.92
CA GLU A 92 -19.45 11.77 -11.69
C GLU A 92 -18.33 12.21 -12.64
N ASN A 93 -17.78 11.26 -13.39
CA ASN A 93 -16.70 11.48 -14.34
C ASN A 93 -15.34 11.81 -13.70
N LEU A 94 -15.24 11.73 -12.39
CA LEU A 94 -13.99 11.87 -11.67
C LEU A 94 -13.61 10.53 -11.04
N LEU A 95 -12.34 10.37 -10.72
CA LEU A 95 -11.87 9.24 -9.95
C LEU A 95 -11.65 9.71 -8.52
N GLU A 96 -12.11 8.93 -7.54
CA GLU A 96 -11.83 9.25 -6.15
C GLU A 96 -11.30 8.03 -5.40
N PRO A 97 -10.39 8.22 -4.45
CA PRO A 97 -9.94 7.12 -3.62
C PRO A 97 -11.00 6.76 -2.58
N VAL A 98 -11.19 5.46 -2.39
CA VAL A 98 -12.17 4.95 -1.42
C VAL A 98 -11.47 3.92 -0.55
N LEU A 99 -11.57 4.10 0.77
CA LEU A 99 -11.11 3.09 1.71
C LEU A 99 -12.11 1.93 1.68
N HIS A 100 -11.70 0.81 1.10
CA HIS A 100 -12.57 -0.33 0.89
C HIS A 100 -12.63 -1.24 2.11
N ALA A 101 -11.50 -1.49 2.74
CA ALA A 101 -11.44 -2.35 3.91
C ALA A 101 -10.17 -2.09 4.71
N VAL A 102 -10.25 -2.31 6.02
CA VAL A 102 -9.09 -2.34 6.91
C VAL A 102 -9.22 -3.61 7.75
N ILE A 103 -8.21 -4.45 7.71
CA ILE A 103 -8.19 -5.72 8.44
C ILE A 103 -6.95 -5.75 9.32
N TYR A 104 -7.14 -5.94 10.62
CA TYR A 104 -6.06 -6.08 11.58
C TYR A 104 -5.89 -7.55 11.96
N PRO A 105 -4.68 -7.98 12.31
CA PRO A 105 -4.46 -9.37 12.69
C PRO A 105 -5.36 -9.87 13.82
N GLU A 106 -5.72 -9.00 14.76
CA GLU A 106 -6.59 -9.33 15.87
C GLU A 106 -8.03 -9.68 15.47
N MET A 107 -8.41 -9.35 14.23
CA MET A 107 -9.73 -9.67 13.69
C MET A 107 -9.80 -11.07 13.11
N LEU A 108 -8.65 -11.71 12.96
CA LEU A 108 -8.55 -13.07 12.39
C LEU A 108 -8.36 -14.12 13.49
#